data_43b3961453fe6c91d49317741f1f975a
#
_entry.id   43b3961453fe6c91d49317741f1f975a
#
_cell.length_a   1.000
_cell.length_b   1.000
_cell.length_c   1.000
_cell.angle_alpha   90.00
_cell.angle_beta   90.00
_cell.angle_gamma   90.00
#
_symmetry.space_group_name_H-M   'P 1'
#
loop_
_entity.id
_entity.type
_entity.pdbx_description
1 polymer ?
#
loop_
_entity_poly.entity_id
_entity_poly.type
_entity_poly.pdbx_seq_one_letter_code
_entity_poly.pdbx_strand_id
1 'polypeptide(L)'
;MTLPRVLLADDHTLVLEGFRRLLDDQCELVGTVGDGRALLEAVPELKPDIVILDISMPVLNGIDTARILKVKFPQIKVVFITMHADPAYVRAAFEDLLH
;
A
#
# COMPACT_ATOMS: atom_id res chain seq x y z
N MET A 1 0.81 9.04 21.02
CA MET A 1 0.68 7.89 20.12
C MET A 1 1.22 8.22 18.74
N THR A 2 1.98 7.31 18.19
CA THR A 2 2.49 7.48 16.82
C THR A 2 1.45 7.00 15.82
N LEU A 3 1.29 7.76 14.74
CA LEU A 3 0.44 7.34 13.63
C LEU A 3 1.08 6.17 12.89
N PRO A 4 0.30 5.23 12.33
CA PRO A 4 0.87 4.17 11.51
C PRO A 4 1.57 4.75 10.28
N ARG A 5 2.68 4.15 9.91
CA ARG A 5 3.48 4.55 8.75
C ARG A 5 2.99 3.80 7.54
N VAL A 6 2.60 4.53 6.50
CA VAL A 6 2.01 3.96 5.29
C VAL A 6 2.89 4.23 4.07
N LEU A 7 3.18 3.20 3.32
CA LEU A 7 3.84 3.29 2.01
C LEU A 7 2.82 2.95 0.93
N LEU A 8 2.65 3.84 -0.03
CA LEU A 8 1.66 3.70 -1.09
C LEU A 8 2.34 3.35 -2.41
N ALA A 9 1.93 2.25 -3.01
CA ALA A 9 2.45 1.78 -4.30
C ALA A 9 1.35 1.84 -5.35
N ASP A 10 1.45 2.81 -6.25
CA ASP A 10 0.49 3.04 -7.34
C ASP A 10 1.17 3.94 -8.37
N ASP A 11 0.92 3.69 -9.65
CA ASP A 11 1.47 4.51 -10.73
C ASP A 11 0.51 5.62 -11.21
N HIS A 12 -0.66 5.74 -10.59
CA HIS A 12 -1.68 6.73 -10.97
C HIS A 12 -1.59 7.96 -10.07
N THR A 13 -1.15 9.08 -10.62
CA THR A 13 -0.95 10.32 -9.88
C THR A 13 -2.21 10.79 -9.13
N LEU A 14 -3.37 10.68 -9.76
CA LEU A 14 -4.63 11.08 -9.13
C LEU A 14 -4.98 10.22 -7.91
N VAL A 15 -4.69 8.93 -7.97
CA VAL A 15 -4.90 8.01 -6.85
C VAL A 15 -3.97 8.38 -5.70
N LEU A 16 -2.70 8.62 -5.99
CA LEU A 16 -1.71 9.04 -4.99
C LEU A 16 -2.13 10.32 -4.28
N GLU A 17 -2.58 11.31 -5.04
CA GLU A 17 -3.05 12.59 -4.50
C GLU A 17 -4.30 12.41 -3.62
N GLY A 18 -5.25 11.60 -4.07
CA GLY A 18 -6.46 11.32 -3.31
C GLY A 18 -6.18 10.64 -1.98
N PHE A 19 -5.33 9.62 -1.98
CA PHE A 19 -4.94 8.94 -0.75
C PHE A 19 -4.17 9.85 0.19
N ARG A 20 -3.28 10.68 -0.33
CA ARG A 20 -2.54 11.63 0.48
C ARG A 20 -3.47 12.53 1.28
N ARG A 21 -4.54 13.03 0.64
CA ARG A 21 -5.53 13.90 1.32
C ARG A 21 -6.38 13.14 2.32
N LEU A 22 -6.82 11.93 1.97
CA LEU A 22 -7.70 11.14 2.83
C LEU A 22 -7.02 10.65 4.09
N LEU A 23 -5.72 10.37 4.03
CA LEU A 23 -4.99 9.72 5.11
C LEU A 23 -4.13 10.68 5.93
N ASP A 24 -4.11 11.96 5.59
CA ASP A 24 -3.19 12.95 6.14
C ASP A 24 -3.27 13.06 7.66
N ASP A 25 -4.45 12.91 8.26
CA ASP A 25 -4.66 13.01 9.70
C ASP A 25 -4.76 11.65 10.41
N GLN A 26 -4.82 10.55 9.67
CA GLN A 26 -5.02 9.21 10.23
C GLN A 26 -3.77 8.33 10.17
N CYS A 27 -2.81 8.71 9.35
CA CYS A 27 -1.56 7.97 9.23
C CYS A 27 -0.45 8.88 8.71
N GLU A 28 0.78 8.41 8.84
CA GLU A 28 1.94 9.09 8.27
C GLU A 28 2.26 8.44 6.92
N LEU A 29 2.05 9.16 5.82
CA LEU A 29 2.44 8.70 4.50
C LEU A 29 3.94 8.89 4.35
N VAL A 30 4.70 7.80 4.45
CA VAL A 30 6.17 7.86 4.46
C VAL A 30 6.77 7.85 3.06
N GLY A 31 6.01 7.48 2.05
CA GLY A 31 6.47 7.52 0.69
C GLY A 31 5.45 7.02 -0.30
N THR A 32 5.71 7.27 -1.58
CA THR A 32 4.94 6.77 -2.69
C THR A 32 5.89 6.19 -3.73
N VAL A 33 5.55 5.05 -4.30
CA VAL A 33 6.35 4.40 -5.34
C VAL A 33 5.44 3.98 -6.49
N GLY A 34 5.99 3.83 -7.68
CA GLY A 34 5.21 3.56 -8.89
C GLY A 34 5.21 2.11 -9.36
N ASP A 35 6.00 1.23 -8.73
CA ASP A 35 6.06 -0.18 -9.11
C ASP A 35 6.48 -1.05 -7.93
N GLY A 36 6.32 -2.37 -8.10
CA GLY A 36 6.59 -3.32 -7.04
C GLY A 36 8.06 -3.45 -6.67
N ARG A 37 8.96 -3.28 -7.62
CA ARG A 37 10.40 -3.33 -7.34
C ARG A 37 10.81 -2.14 -6.48
N ALA A 38 10.37 -0.93 -6.83
CA ALA A 38 10.65 0.26 -6.05
C ALA A 38 10.08 0.13 -4.64
N LEU A 39 8.91 -0.50 -4.51
CA LEU A 39 8.31 -0.77 -3.21
C LEU A 39 9.22 -1.65 -2.35
N LEU A 40 9.68 -2.77 -2.89
CA LEU A 40 10.53 -3.71 -2.14
C LEU A 40 11.86 -3.07 -1.72
N GLU A 41 12.40 -2.17 -2.53
CA GLU A 41 13.62 -1.44 -2.20
C GLU A 41 13.37 -0.39 -1.11
N ALA A 42 12.20 0.23 -1.10
CA ALA A 42 11.87 1.30 -0.15
C ALA A 42 11.51 0.76 1.25
N VAL A 43 10.97 -0.45 1.36
CA VAL A 43 10.48 -1.00 2.62
C VAL A 43 11.55 -1.03 3.72
N PRO A 44 12.77 -1.55 3.51
CA PRO A 44 13.76 -1.57 4.58
C PRO A 44 14.23 -0.18 5.02
N GLU A 45 14.16 0.82 4.14
CA GLU A 45 14.56 2.19 4.46
C GLU A 45 13.46 2.97 5.18
N LEU A 46 12.22 2.85 4.69
CA LEU A 46 11.09 3.63 5.20
C LEU A 46 10.38 2.96 6.36
N LYS A 47 10.52 1.66 6.53
CA LYS A 47 9.94 0.88 7.62
C LYS A 47 8.45 1.15 7.82
N PRO A 48 7.62 0.89 6.79
CA PRO A 48 6.19 1.12 6.92
C PRO A 48 5.54 0.05 7.81
N ASP A 49 4.45 0.43 8.45
CA ASP A 49 3.58 -0.53 9.16
C ASP A 49 2.56 -1.15 8.22
N ILE A 50 2.13 -0.36 7.22
CA ILE A 50 1.10 -0.72 6.25
C ILE A 50 1.61 -0.38 4.86
N VAL A 51 1.40 -1.28 3.91
CA VAL A 51 1.65 -1.04 2.49
C VAL A 51 0.32 -1.10 1.75
N ILE A 52 0.00 -0.05 1.00
CA ILE A 52 -1.16 -0.02 0.12
C ILE A 52 -0.66 -0.28 -1.30
N LEU A 53 -1.14 -1.35 -1.91
CA LEU A 53 -0.67 -1.86 -3.20
C LEU A 53 -1.74 -1.81 -4.27
N ASP A 54 -1.42 -1.21 -5.41
CA ASP A 54 -2.23 -1.38 -6.62
C ASP A 54 -1.93 -2.76 -7.23
N ILE A 55 -2.98 -3.51 -7.54
CA ILE A 55 -2.85 -4.84 -8.15
C ILE A 55 -2.24 -4.77 -9.55
N SER A 56 -2.52 -3.70 -10.28
CA SER A 56 -2.17 -3.55 -11.70
C SER A 56 -0.88 -2.78 -11.96
N MET A 57 0.09 -2.82 -11.06
CA MET A 57 1.35 -2.11 -11.25
C MET A 57 2.24 -2.73 -12.32
N PRO A 58 3.04 -1.90 -13.04
CA PRO A 58 4.03 -2.42 -13.99
C PRO A 58 5.24 -3.04 -13.26
N VAL A 59 6.10 -3.69 -14.01
CA VAL A 59 7.38 -4.29 -13.61
C VAL A 59 7.18 -5.52 -12.72
N LEU A 60 6.55 -5.37 -11.57
CA LEU A 60 6.21 -6.45 -10.67
C LEU A 60 4.80 -6.18 -10.16
N ASN A 61 3.85 -7.07 -10.46
CA ASN A 61 2.45 -6.84 -10.11
C ASN A 61 2.23 -6.91 -8.59
N GLY A 62 1.08 -6.34 -8.15
CA GLY A 62 0.80 -6.21 -6.73
C GLY A 62 0.70 -7.54 -5.99
N ILE A 63 0.19 -8.59 -6.63
CA ILE A 63 0.03 -9.90 -5.99
C ILE A 63 1.39 -10.53 -5.72
N ASP A 64 2.29 -10.53 -6.71
CA ASP A 64 3.64 -11.07 -6.56
C ASP A 64 4.44 -10.25 -5.55
N THR A 65 4.30 -8.93 -5.58
CA THR A 65 4.93 -8.04 -4.60
C THR A 65 4.47 -8.39 -3.18
N ALA A 66 3.17 -8.60 -2.98
CA ALA A 66 2.63 -8.96 -1.67
C ALA A 66 3.17 -10.30 -1.17
N ARG A 67 3.34 -11.28 -2.05
CA ARG A 67 3.92 -12.57 -1.69
C ARG A 67 5.35 -12.42 -1.16
N ILE A 68 6.14 -11.60 -1.84
CA ILE A 68 7.53 -11.33 -1.43
C ILE A 68 7.54 -10.60 -0.09
N LEU A 69 6.67 -9.61 0.09
CA LEU A 69 6.55 -8.87 1.35
C LEU A 69 6.20 -9.78 2.52
N LYS A 70 5.27 -10.72 2.33
CA LYS A 70 4.87 -11.65 3.39
C LYS A 70 6.03 -12.54 3.84
N VAL A 71 6.89 -12.92 2.92
CA VAL A 71 8.05 -13.77 3.23
C VAL A 71 9.14 -12.97 3.93
N LYS A 72 9.48 -11.79 3.40
CA LYS A 72 10.59 -10.97 3.89
C LYS A 72 10.24 -10.09 5.07
N PHE A 73 9.00 -9.58 5.11
CA PHE A 73 8.54 -8.62 6.12
C PHE A 73 7.16 -9.02 6.63
N PRO A 74 7.05 -10.14 7.36
CA PRO A 74 5.73 -10.68 7.75
C PRO A 74 4.94 -9.79 8.70
N GLN A 75 5.57 -8.82 9.36
CA GLN A 75 4.91 -7.90 10.26
C GLN A 75 4.18 -6.77 9.53
N ILE A 76 4.47 -6.55 8.24
CA ILE A 76 3.83 -5.48 7.47
C ILE A 76 2.45 -5.93 7.01
N LYS A 77 1.46 -5.07 7.23
CA LYS A 77 0.09 -5.30 6.72
C LYS A 77 -0.02 -4.79 5.30
N VAL A 78 -0.63 -5.59 4.43
CA VAL A 78 -0.78 -5.27 3.01
C VAL A 78 -2.24 -5.06 2.70
N VAL A 79 -2.57 -3.93 2.07
CA VAL A 79 -3.90 -3.60 1.58
C VAL A 79 -3.82 -3.47 0.07
N PHE A 80 -4.68 -4.17 -0.64
CA PHE A 80 -4.76 -4.06 -2.09
C PHE A 80 -5.79 -3.02 -2.49
N ILE A 81 -5.46 -2.26 -3.54
CA ILE A 81 -6.41 -1.39 -4.23
C ILE A 81 -6.39 -1.71 -5.71
N THR A 82 -7.46 -1.32 -6.41
CA THR A 82 -7.52 -1.41 -7.85
C THR A 82 -8.45 -0.33 -8.39
N MET A 83 -8.07 0.26 -9.51
CA MET A 83 -8.84 1.34 -10.16
C MET A 83 -10.23 0.88 -10.61
N HIS A 84 -10.43 -0.42 -10.76
CA HIS A 84 -11.70 -1.00 -11.22
C HIS A 84 -12.46 -1.71 -10.11
N ALA A 85 -12.02 -1.56 -8.85
CA ALA A 85 -12.68 -2.24 -7.75
C ALA A 85 -14.01 -1.57 -7.40
N ASP A 86 -15.00 -2.41 -7.15
CA ASP A 86 -16.20 -1.99 -6.47
C ASP A 86 -15.81 -1.43 -5.08
N PRO A 87 -16.36 -0.26 -4.67
CA PRO A 87 -16.10 0.28 -3.33
C PRO A 87 -16.36 -0.70 -2.20
N ALA A 88 -17.32 -1.61 -2.36
CA ALA A 88 -17.59 -2.66 -1.38
C ALA A 88 -16.40 -3.61 -1.23
N TYR A 89 -15.68 -3.89 -2.30
CA TYR A 89 -14.50 -4.74 -2.28
C TYR A 89 -13.36 -4.09 -1.50
N VAL A 90 -13.14 -2.82 -1.72
CA VAL A 90 -12.13 -2.05 -1.00
C VAL A 90 -12.46 -2.00 0.50
N ARG A 91 -13.74 -1.78 0.83
CA ARG A 91 -14.20 -1.77 2.22
C ARG A 91 -13.95 -3.12 2.89
N ALA A 92 -14.25 -4.23 2.22
CA ALA A 92 -14.03 -5.56 2.76
C ALA A 92 -12.56 -5.82 3.06
N ALA A 93 -11.67 -5.38 2.18
CA ALA A 93 -10.22 -5.49 2.39
C ALA A 93 -9.77 -4.70 3.62
N PHE A 94 -10.30 -3.50 3.82
CA PHE A 94 -10.02 -2.70 5.01
C PHE A 94 -10.54 -3.36 6.29
N GLU A 95 -11.74 -3.92 6.25
CA GLU A 95 -12.31 -4.61 7.42
C GLU A 95 -11.45 -5.80 7.83
N ASP A 96 -10.96 -6.59 6.86
CA ASP A 96 -10.04 -7.69 7.13
C ASP A 96 -8.76 -7.21 7.79
N LEU A 97 -8.26 -6.06 7.39
CA LEU A 97 -7.05 -5.48 7.95
C LEU A 97 -7.23 -5.08 9.42
N LEU A 98 -8.43 -4.61 9.77
CA LEU A 98 -8.74 -4.15 11.13
C LEU A 98 -9.02 -5.29 12.10
N HIS A 99 -9.26 -6.47 11.60
CA HIS A 99 -9.49 -7.67 12.38
C HIS A 99 -8.27 -8.58 12.35
#